data_8b3541c7c2b1f06d6329be07fcebf335
#
_entry.id   8b3541c7c2b1f06d6329be07fcebf335
#
_cell.length_a   1.000
_cell.length_b   1.000
_cell.length_c   1.000
_cell.angle_alpha   90.00
_cell.angle_beta   90.00
_cell.angle_gamma   90.00
#
_symmetry.space_group_name_H-M   'P 1'
#
loop_
_entity.id
_entity.type
_entity.pdbx_description
1 polymer ?
#
loop_
_entity_poly.entity_id
_entity_poly.type
_entity_poly.pdbx_seq_one_letter_code
_entity_poly.pdbx_strand_id
1 'polypeptide(L)'
;MKTTKILFAATMAFSFLLSNSAVAAETPDAVQSGLKVKLNEMTCAEMLVQTGSTRDFTMIYMHGVINGLQKDYLFDAVKVSEATDKIYEMCIADTNANLLEIFKKARG
;
A
#
# COMPACT_ATOMS: atom_id res chain seq x y z
N MET A 1 -57.48 1.38 -4.58
CA MET A 1 -56.69 0.89 -5.58
C MET A 1 -55.56 1.78 -5.94
N LYS A 2 -55.81 3.01 -6.14
CA LYS A 2 -54.76 3.85 -6.49
C LYS A 2 -53.77 4.04 -5.42
N THR A 3 -54.11 3.87 -4.23
CA THR A 3 -53.26 4.14 -3.12
C THR A 3 -52.06 3.23 -3.04
N THR A 4 -52.18 2.10 -3.57
CA THR A 4 -51.14 1.14 -3.42
C THR A 4 -49.85 1.49 -4.11
N LYS A 5 -49.90 2.19 -5.14
CA LYS A 5 -48.72 2.44 -5.87
C LYS A 5 -47.75 3.27 -5.16
N ILE A 6 -48.19 4.16 -4.40
CA ILE A 6 -47.33 5.06 -3.74
C ILE A 6 -46.31 4.46 -2.82
N LEU A 7 -46.68 3.40 -2.23
CA LEU A 7 -45.84 2.80 -1.25
C LEU A 7 -44.53 2.32 -1.74
N PHE A 8 -44.50 1.82 -2.89
CA PHE A 8 -43.29 1.25 -3.34
C PHE A 8 -42.19 2.17 -3.49
N ALA A 9 -42.44 3.28 -4.04
CA ALA A 9 -41.40 4.18 -4.32
C ALA A 9 -40.56 4.54 -3.13
N ALA A 10 -41.20 4.71 -2.07
CA ALA A 10 -40.51 5.11 -0.88
C ALA A 10 -39.48 4.11 -0.42
N THR A 11 -39.79 2.89 -0.54
CA THR A 11 -38.98 1.88 -0.03
C THR A 11 -37.69 1.78 -0.76
N MET A 12 -37.74 1.94 -2.01
CA MET A 12 -36.59 1.76 -2.76
C MET A 12 -35.54 2.75 -2.49
N ALA A 13 -35.91 3.95 -2.47
CA ALA A 13 -34.99 4.97 -2.27
C ALA A 13 -34.17 4.80 -1.04
N PHE A 14 -34.80 4.25 -0.04
CA PHE A 14 -34.18 4.08 1.18
C PHE A 14 -33.03 3.14 1.19
N SER A 15 -33.13 2.04 0.58
CA SER A 15 -32.11 1.06 0.64
C SER A 15 -30.90 1.53 -0.11
N PHE A 16 -31.03 2.32 -1.10
CA PHE A 16 -29.98 2.77 -1.82
C PHE A 16 -29.00 3.55 -1.05
N LEU A 17 -29.48 4.47 -0.28
CA LEU A 17 -28.66 5.31 0.49
C LEU A 17 -27.75 4.62 1.44
N LEU A 18 -28.23 3.60 2.02
CA LEU A 18 -27.44 2.87 2.98
C LEU A 18 -26.22 2.24 2.41
N SER A 19 -26.35 1.66 1.28
CA SER A 19 -25.23 0.95 0.72
C SER A 19 -24.16 1.91 0.32
N ASN A 20 -24.52 3.03 -0.15
CA ASN A 20 -23.54 3.96 -0.59
C ASN A 20 -22.68 4.50 0.51
N SER A 21 -23.23 4.74 1.62
CA SER A 21 -22.47 5.31 2.68
C SER A 21 -21.41 4.38 3.18
N ALA A 22 -21.66 3.12 3.16
CA ALA A 22 -20.71 2.18 3.65
C ALA A 22 -19.44 2.14 2.83
N VAL A 23 -19.59 2.29 1.54
CA VAL A 23 -18.44 2.19 0.66
C VAL A 23 -17.61 3.44 0.66
N ALA A 24 -18.22 4.55 0.86
CA ALA A 24 -17.53 5.80 0.80
C ALA A 24 -16.52 6.04 1.91
N ALA A 25 -16.55 5.22 2.91
CA ALA A 25 -15.72 5.44 4.06
C ALA A 25 -14.24 5.15 3.87
N GLU A 26 -13.89 4.36 2.88
CA GLU A 26 -12.50 3.98 2.71
C GLU A 26 -11.79 4.71 1.61
N THR A 27 -10.56 5.14 1.85
CA THR A 27 -9.76 5.77 0.82
C THR A 27 -8.53 4.93 0.57
N PRO A 28 -8.24 4.61 -0.67
CA PRO A 28 -7.10 3.77 -0.99
C PRO A 28 -5.76 4.44 -0.72
N ASP A 29 -5.73 5.75 -0.63
CA ASP A 29 -4.48 6.46 -0.41
C ASP A 29 -4.14 6.68 1.06
N ALA A 30 -5.00 6.27 1.95
CA ALA A 30 -4.77 6.49 3.38
C ALA A 30 -3.64 5.59 3.89
N VAL A 31 -2.82 6.13 4.77
CA VAL A 31 -1.79 5.35 5.44
C VAL A 31 -2.47 4.46 6.48
N GLN A 32 -2.00 3.23 6.60
CA GLN A 32 -2.54 2.30 7.59
C GLN A 32 -2.21 2.78 8.99
N SER A 33 -3.23 3.09 9.78
CA SER A 33 -3.02 3.58 11.13
C SER A 33 -2.59 2.45 12.04
N GLY A 34 -1.68 2.73 12.94
CA GLY A 34 -1.22 1.74 13.90
C GLY A 34 -0.20 0.74 13.39
N LEU A 35 0.22 0.86 12.14
CA LEU A 35 1.21 -0.06 11.59
C LEU A 35 2.57 0.18 12.25
N LYS A 36 3.11 -0.85 12.85
CA LYS A 36 4.44 -0.83 13.43
C LYS A 36 5.14 -2.11 13.03
N VAL A 37 6.23 -1.98 12.32
CA VAL A 37 6.97 -3.14 11.84
C VAL A 37 8.46 -2.92 12.04
N LYS A 38 9.18 -4.00 12.18
CA LYS A 38 10.64 -3.93 12.22
C LYS A 38 11.14 -4.18 10.80
N LEU A 39 11.78 -3.18 10.25
CA LEU A 39 12.19 -3.23 8.84
C LEU A 39 13.16 -4.36 8.52
N ASN A 40 13.99 -4.72 9.47
CA ASN A 40 14.94 -5.81 9.26
C ASN A 40 14.30 -7.21 9.34
N GLU A 41 13.03 -7.26 9.75
CA GLU A 41 12.30 -8.53 9.83
C GLU A 41 11.17 -8.63 8.80
N MET A 42 10.92 -7.56 8.07
CA MET A 42 9.83 -7.53 7.10
C MET A 42 10.14 -8.41 5.89
N THR A 43 9.13 -9.16 5.46
CA THR A 43 9.24 -9.96 4.25
C THR A 43 8.68 -9.23 3.05
N CYS A 44 9.03 -9.70 1.86
CA CYS A 44 8.44 -9.17 0.63
C CYS A 44 6.92 -9.29 0.65
N ALA A 45 6.39 -10.40 1.12
CA ALA A 45 4.93 -10.59 1.21
C ALA A 45 4.27 -9.51 2.05
N GLU A 46 4.86 -9.19 3.17
CA GLU A 46 4.31 -8.17 4.06
C GLU A 46 4.29 -6.79 3.41
N MET A 47 5.30 -6.45 2.65
CA MET A 47 5.33 -5.20 1.93
C MET A 47 4.29 -5.19 0.79
N LEU A 48 4.19 -6.30 0.07
CA LEU A 48 3.30 -6.37 -1.09
C LEU A 48 1.83 -6.27 -0.72
N VAL A 49 1.45 -6.68 0.48
CA VAL A 49 0.06 -6.57 0.91
C VAL A 49 -0.30 -5.22 1.53
N GLN A 50 0.66 -4.34 1.71
CA GLN A 50 0.36 -3.00 2.21
C GLN A 50 -0.48 -2.23 1.19
N THR A 51 -1.35 -1.37 1.67
CA THR A 51 -2.29 -0.65 0.81
C THR A 51 -2.05 0.85 0.86
N GLY A 52 -2.58 1.55 -0.12
CA GLY A 52 -2.52 2.99 -0.20
C GLY A 52 -1.10 3.52 -0.16
N SER A 53 -0.91 4.60 0.52
CA SER A 53 0.39 5.24 0.63
C SER A 53 1.34 4.50 1.54
N THR A 54 0.86 3.53 2.31
CA THR A 54 1.70 2.81 3.27
C THR A 54 2.86 2.11 2.56
N ARG A 55 2.58 1.48 1.44
CA ARG A 55 3.61 0.78 0.68
C ARG A 55 4.65 1.76 0.14
N ASP A 56 4.22 2.90 -0.35
CA ASP A 56 5.14 3.91 -0.87
C ASP A 56 6.04 4.45 0.24
N PHE A 57 5.49 4.70 1.40
CA PHE A 57 6.28 5.13 2.54
C PHE A 57 7.28 4.06 2.95
N THR A 58 6.89 2.81 2.96
CA THR A 58 7.79 1.70 3.28
C THR A 58 8.96 1.68 2.30
N MET A 59 8.67 1.80 1.01
CA MET A 59 9.71 1.76 -0.02
C MET A 59 10.68 2.94 0.12
N ILE A 60 10.15 4.13 0.31
CA ILE A 60 10.99 5.32 0.46
C ILE A 60 11.84 5.24 1.72
N TYR A 61 11.23 4.78 2.81
CA TYR A 61 11.94 4.66 4.07
C TYR A 61 13.08 3.65 3.94
N MET A 62 12.85 2.53 3.28
CA MET A 62 13.86 1.51 3.08
C MET A 62 15.02 2.00 2.22
N HIS A 63 14.72 2.79 1.18
CA HIS A 63 15.79 3.42 0.39
C HIS A 63 16.65 4.32 1.27
N GLY A 64 16.01 5.04 2.19
CA GLY A 64 16.74 5.87 3.14
C GLY A 64 17.62 5.06 4.08
N VAL A 65 17.13 3.90 4.51
CA VAL A 65 17.91 3.01 5.35
C VAL A 65 19.16 2.54 4.61
N ILE A 66 19.01 2.16 3.34
CA ILE A 66 20.15 1.72 2.53
C ILE A 66 21.16 2.87 2.36
N ASN A 67 20.68 4.06 2.07
CA ASN A 67 21.55 5.22 1.96
C ASN A 67 22.32 5.45 3.26
N GLY A 68 21.66 5.30 4.38
CA GLY A 68 22.30 5.44 5.68
C GLY A 68 23.35 4.39 5.92
N LEU A 69 23.08 3.15 5.55
CA LEU A 69 24.06 2.07 5.70
C LEU A 69 25.28 2.26 4.80
N GLN A 70 25.08 2.83 3.64
CA GLN A 70 26.16 3.10 2.69
C GLN A 70 26.85 4.44 2.93
N LYS A 71 26.31 5.22 3.84
CA LYS A 71 26.77 6.59 4.12
C LYS A 71 26.77 7.45 2.88
N ASP A 72 25.79 7.24 2.04
CA ASP A 72 25.60 7.98 0.80
C ASP A 72 24.35 8.84 0.94
N TYR A 73 24.53 10.13 0.98
CA TYR A 73 23.40 11.04 1.18
C TYR A 73 22.90 11.67 -0.12
N LEU A 74 23.37 11.19 -1.24
CA LEU A 74 22.89 11.68 -2.52
C LEU A 74 21.56 11.02 -2.87
N PHE A 75 20.56 11.81 -3.19
CA PHE A 75 19.31 11.28 -3.69
C PHE A 75 19.33 11.34 -5.22
N ASP A 76 19.43 10.19 -5.84
CA ASP A 76 19.39 10.05 -7.29
C ASP A 76 18.04 9.41 -7.64
N ALA A 77 17.12 10.24 -8.09
CA ALA A 77 15.74 9.82 -8.35
C ALA A 77 15.66 8.71 -9.40
N VAL A 78 16.51 8.75 -10.40
CA VAL A 78 16.50 7.75 -11.46
C VAL A 78 16.95 6.40 -10.90
N LYS A 79 18.04 6.40 -10.17
CA LYS A 79 18.54 5.16 -9.56
C LYS A 79 17.57 4.58 -8.56
N VAL A 80 16.93 5.42 -7.77
CA VAL A 80 15.93 4.96 -6.81
C VAL A 80 14.74 4.34 -7.54
N SER A 81 14.31 4.94 -8.63
CA SER A 81 13.19 4.42 -9.41
C SER A 81 13.53 3.07 -10.05
N GLU A 82 14.70 2.96 -10.65
CA GLU A 82 15.14 1.71 -11.26
C GLU A 82 15.27 0.61 -10.22
N ALA A 83 15.85 0.92 -9.08
CA ALA A 83 16.01 -0.04 -8.00
C ALA A 83 14.63 -0.46 -7.46
N THR A 84 13.69 0.46 -7.38
CA THR A 84 12.34 0.14 -6.91
C THR A 84 11.67 -0.89 -7.82
N ASP A 85 11.76 -0.71 -9.13
CA ASP A 85 11.20 -1.67 -10.07
C ASP A 85 11.83 -3.05 -9.89
N LYS A 86 13.14 -3.06 -9.72
CA LYS A 86 13.86 -4.31 -9.52
C LYS A 86 13.47 -4.99 -8.21
N ILE A 87 13.28 -4.21 -7.17
CA ILE A 87 12.84 -4.72 -5.88
C ILE A 87 11.48 -5.40 -6.00
N TYR A 88 10.54 -4.77 -6.71
CA TYR A 88 9.23 -5.37 -6.91
C TYR A 88 9.34 -6.70 -7.69
N GLU A 89 10.14 -6.73 -8.72
CA GLU A 89 10.34 -7.97 -9.48
C GLU A 89 10.92 -9.07 -8.61
N MET A 90 11.92 -8.74 -7.81
CA MET A 90 12.57 -9.72 -6.93
C MET A 90 11.61 -10.20 -5.83
N CYS A 91 10.80 -9.30 -5.28
CA CYS A 91 9.83 -9.65 -4.26
C CYS A 91 8.70 -10.52 -4.80
N ILE A 92 8.25 -10.25 -6.02
CA ILE A 92 7.22 -11.07 -6.65
C ILE A 92 7.77 -12.48 -6.91
N ALA A 93 9.02 -12.58 -7.28
CA ALA A 93 9.65 -13.86 -7.55
C ALA A 93 9.88 -14.68 -6.26
N ASP A 94 10.08 -14.03 -5.12
CA ASP A 94 10.29 -14.71 -3.85
C ASP A 94 9.63 -13.90 -2.73
N THR A 95 8.39 -14.19 -2.46
CA THR A 95 7.60 -13.43 -1.49
C THR A 95 8.03 -13.67 -0.05
N ASN A 96 8.78 -14.73 0.21
CA ASN A 96 9.27 -15.04 1.54
C ASN A 96 10.61 -14.40 1.84
N ALA A 97 11.21 -13.75 0.85
CA ALA A 97 12.51 -13.13 1.04
C ALA A 97 12.43 -11.98 2.04
N ASN A 98 13.54 -11.74 2.72
CA ASN A 98 13.66 -10.61 3.62
C ASN A 98 13.78 -9.33 2.80
N LEU A 99 12.92 -8.38 3.04
CA LEU A 99 12.85 -7.17 2.25
C LEU A 99 14.14 -6.35 2.29
N LEU A 100 14.75 -6.22 3.46
CA LEU A 100 15.99 -5.47 3.59
C LEU A 100 17.11 -6.09 2.75
N GLU A 101 17.19 -7.42 2.73
CA GLU A 101 18.19 -8.11 1.92
C GLU A 101 17.94 -7.89 0.42
N ILE A 102 16.69 -7.86 0.01
CA ILE A 102 16.33 -7.55 -1.37
C ILE A 102 16.79 -6.13 -1.73
N PHE A 103 16.53 -5.18 -0.85
CA PHE A 103 16.98 -3.81 -1.05
C PHE A 103 18.50 -3.72 -1.19
N LYS A 104 19.22 -4.43 -0.34
CA LYS A 104 20.68 -4.44 -0.41
C LYS A 104 21.17 -4.96 -1.75
N LYS A 105 20.55 -6.00 -2.26
CA LYS A 105 20.93 -6.56 -3.55
C LYS A 105 20.60 -5.60 -4.69
N ALA A 106 19.45 -4.99 -4.67
CA ALA A 106 19.01 -4.11 -5.75
C ALA A 106 19.79 -2.80 -5.78
N ARG A 107 20.19 -2.33 -4.61
CA ARG A 107 20.91 -1.05 -4.50
C ARG A 107 22.41 -1.22 -4.61
N GLY A 108 22.88 -2.43 -4.62
CA GLY A 108 24.26 -2.78 -4.85
C GLY A 108 25.21 -2.51 -3.79
#